data_02d65f9655d81569b757ae91faf958f3
#
_entry.id   02d65f9655d81569b757ae91faf958f3
#
_cell.length_a   1.000
_cell.length_b   1.000
_cell.length_c   1.000
_cell.angle_alpha   90.00
_cell.angle_beta   90.00
_cell.angle_gamma   90.00
#
_symmetry.space_group_name_H-M   'P 1'
#
loop_
_entity.id
_entity.type
_entity.pdbx_description
1 polymer ?
#
loop_
_entity_poly.entity_id
_entity_poly.type
_entity_poly.pdbx_seq_one_letter_code
_entity_poly.pdbx_strand_id
1 'polypeptide(L)'
;VLAQVRPFGDALYRSSLFPWSHLCTGVQGKDPGFDPLDIFLTEAHRRGIGVEAWVNPYRLRSSAAMPPNLAENNLANTHPDWLCTAGEGLYLNPAVPAAADYVVQGVAELVQNYPVDGIHFDDYFYPTTDAAVDAVQFAASGAADLAVWRRQNVTALVAKVHRTVKAADP
;
A
#
# COMPACT_ATOMS: atom_id res chain seq x y z
N VAL A 1 -16.18 -9.56 -4.20
CA VAL A 1 -15.02 -10.33 -3.70
C VAL A 1 -13.89 -9.38 -3.34
N LEU A 2 -13.08 -9.69 -2.31
CA LEU A 2 -11.85 -8.96 -1.98
C LEU A 2 -10.67 -9.62 -2.70
N ALA A 3 -10.00 -8.87 -3.57
CA ALA A 3 -8.82 -9.31 -4.29
C ALA A 3 -7.59 -8.55 -3.79
N GLN A 4 -6.65 -9.22 -3.12
CA GLN A 4 -5.42 -8.58 -2.69
C GLN A 4 -4.54 -8.25 -3.89
N VAL A 5 -4.37 -6.95 -4.18
CA VAL A 5 -3.66 -6.47 -5.37
C VAL A 5 -2.33 -5.79 -5.04
N ARG A 6 -2.11 -5.40 -3.77
CA ARG A 6 -0.87 -4.78 -3.29
C ARG A 6 -0.45 -5.32 -1.93
N PRO A 7 0.24 -6.48 -1.88
CA PRO A 7 0.63 -7.11 -0.61
C PRO A 7 1.89 -6.55 0.03
N PHE A 8 2.91 -6.06 -0.75
CA PHE A 8 4.27 -5.78 -0.26
C PHE A 8 4.93 -4.53 -0.88
N GLY A 9 4.19 -3.44 -1.06
CA GLY A 9 4.72 -2.29 -1.80
C GLY A 9 5.03 -2.62 -3.25
N ASP A 10 4.32 -3.57 -3.79
CA ASP A 10 4.37 -4.10 -5.15
C ASP A 10 2.94 -4.24 -5.69
N ALA A 11 2.77 -4.62 -6.94
CA ALA A 11 1.47 -4.69 -7.59
C ALA A 11 1.26 -6.03 -8.31
N LEU A 12 0.04 -6.57 -8.21
CA LEU A 12 -0.48 -7.68 -9.00
C LEU A 12 -1.24 -7.15 -10.23
N TYR A 13 -0.83 -5.98 -10.70
CA TYR A 13 -1.38 -5.28 -11.86
C TYR A 13 -0.30 -4.40 -12.48
N ARG A 14 -0.51 -3.94 -13.70
CA ARG A 14 0.43 -3.03 -14.37
C ARG A 14 0.40 -1.66 -13.72
N SER A 15 1.51 -1.31 -13.06
CA SER A 15 1.69 -0.05 -12.35
C SER A 15 2.92 0.71 -12.86
N SER A 16 2.82 2.03 -12.90
CA SER A 16 3.96 2.93 -13.15
C SER A 16 4.70 3.30 -11.86
N LEU A 17 4.07 3.06 -10.71
CA LEU A 17 4.57 3.44 -9.39
C LEU A 17 5.22 2.27 -8.64
N PHE A 18 4.69 1.06 -8.83
CA PHE A 18 5.09 -0.12 -8.06
C PHE A 18 5.69 -1.21 -8.95
N PRO A 19 6.71 -1.93 -8.46
CA PRO A 19 7.19 -3.11 -9.17
C PRO A 19 6.13 -4.22 -9.22
N TRP A 20 6.21 -5.08 -10.23
CA TRP A 20 5.43 -6.32 -10.26
C TRP A 20 5.67 -7.14 -9.00
N SER A 21 4.61 -7.69 -8.42
CA SER A 21 4.73 -8.56 -7.25
C SER A 21 5.47 -9.85 -7.57
N HIS A 22 6.31 -10.30 -6.63
CA HIS A 22 6.96 -11.60 -6.70
C HIS A 22 5.95 -12.77 -6.76
N LEU A 23 4.71 -12.54 -6.31
CA LEU A 23 3.65 -13.54 -6.37
C LEU A 23 3.25 -13.90 -7.81
N CYS A 24 3.53 -13.03 -8.78
CA CYS A 24 3.27 -13.32 -10.19
C CYS A 24 4.28 -14.30 -10.81
N THR A 25 5.58 -14.16 -10.44
CA THR A 25 6.68 -14.83 -11.16
C THR A 25 7.73 -15.47 -10.25
N GLY A 26 7.59 -15.30 -8.93
CA GLY A 26 8.62 -15.63 -7.94
C GLY A 26 9.68 -14.55 -7.75
N VAL A 27 9.74 -13.53 -8.61
CA VAL A 27 10.73 -12.44 -8.57
C VAL A 27 10.01 -11.10 -8.64
N GLN A 28 10.22 -10.24 -7.63
CA GLN A 28 9.64 -8.89 -7.63
C GLN A 28 10.26 -8.03 -8.74
N GLY A 29 9.44 -7.28 -9.45
CA GLY A 29 9.83 -6.44 -10.58
C GLY A 29 9.83 -7.16 -11.94
N LYS A 30 9.74 -8.49 -11.96
CA LYS A 30 9.69 -9.24 -13.21
C LYS A 30 8.27 -9.24 -13.79
N ASP A 31 8.12 -8.69 -15.01
CA ASP A 31 6.84 -8.69 -15.74
C ASP A 31 6.37 -10.13 -16.02
N PRO A 32 5.15 -10.51 -15.64
CA PRO A 32 4.59 -11.83 -15.93
C PRO A 32 4.18 -12.03 -17.39
N GLY A 33 4.15 -10.97 -18.20
CA GLY A 33 3.69 -11.01 -19.60
C GLY A 33 2.17 -10.93 -19.76
N PHE A 34 1.43 -10.78 -18.67
CA PHE A 34 -0.03 -10.56 -18.65
C PHE A 34 -0.42 -9.69 -17.45
N ASP A 35 -1.66 -9.21 -17.40
CA ASP A 35 -2.17 -8.42 -16.28
C ASP A 35 -3.16 -9.26 -15.46
N PRO A 36 -2.75 -9.75 -14.27
CA PRO A 36 -3.61 -10.58 -13.41
C PRO A 36 -4.90 -9.88 -12.99
N LEU A 37 -4.84 -8.58 -12.67
CA LEU A 37 -6.00 -7.84 -12.20
C LEU A 37 -7.00 -7.58 -13.34
N ASP A 38 -6.55 -7.23 -14.53
CA ASP A 38 -7.41 -7.03 -15.68
C ASP A 38 -8.18 -8.30 -16.05
N ILE A 39 -7.48 -9.44 -16.08
CA ILE A 39 -8.10 -10.76 -16.32
C ILE A 39 -9.14 -11.07 -15.24
N PHE A 40 -8.77 -10.84 -13.96
CA PHE A 40 -9.64 -11.15 -12.83
C PHE A 40 -10.92 -10.29 -12.85
N LEU A 41 -10.79 -8.98 -13.09
CA LEU A 41 -11.91 -8.05 -13.19
C LEU A 41 -12.84 -8.42 -14.35
N THR A 42 -12.27 -8.66 -15.54
CA THR A 42 -13.04 -9.07 -16.72
C THR A 42 -13.87 -10.32 -16.43
N GLU A 43 -13.28 -11.34 -15.82
CA GLU A 43 -13.97 -12.59 -15.55
C GLU A 43 -14.98 -12.50 -14.39
N ALA A 44 -14.71 -11.69 -13.38
CA ALA A 44 -15.64 -11.45 -12.28
C ALA A 44 -16.88 -10.67 -12.76
N HIS A 45 -16.66 -9.55 -13.45
CA HIS A 45 -17.75 -8.70 -13.96
C HIS A 45 -18.62 -9.44 -14.97
N ARG A 46 -18.03 -10.26 -15.85
CA ARG A 46 -18.80 -11.11 -16.76
C ARG A 46 -19.78 -12.06 -16.04
N ARG A 47 -19.52 -12.33 -14.75
CA ARG A 47 -20.38 -13.18 -13.88
C ARG A 47 -21.24 -12.34 -12.92
N GLY A 48 -21.25 -11.03 -13.02
CA GLY A 48 -21.99 -10.15 -12.11
C GLY A 48 -21.39 -10.09 -10.70
N ILE A 49 -20.08 -10.36 -10.55
CA ILE A 49 -19.36 -10.34 -9.27
C ILE A 49 -18.56 -9.05 -9.16
N GLY A 50 -18.88 -8.21 -8.17
CA GLY A 50 -18.10 -7.02 -7.84
C GLY A 50 -16.76 -7.37 -7.18
N VAL A 51 -15.73 -6.56 -7.44
CA VAL A 51 -14.35 -6.74 -6.98
C VAL A 51 -13.87 -5.51 -6.23
N GLU A 52 -13.59 -5.68 -4.94
CA GLU A 52 -12.88 -4.67 -4.16
C GLU A 52 -11.38 -4.96 -4.18
N ALA A 53 -10.57 -3.98 -4.57
CA ALA A 53 -9.12 -4.09 -4.58
C ALA A 53 -8.57 -3.94 -3.15
N TRP A 54 -8.04 -5.02 -2.60
CA TRP A 54 -7.43 -5.02 -1.28
C TRP A 54 -5.96 -4.61 -1.36
N VAL A 55 -5.64 -3.52 -0.70
CA VAL A 55 -4.32 -2.90 -0.63
C VAL A 55 -3.81 -2.92 0.81
N ASN A 56 -2.61 -3.45 1.03
CA ASN A 56 -1.87 -3.22 2.27
C ASN A 56 -1.08 -1.89 2.10
N PRO A 57 -1.47 -0.81 2.80
CA PRO A 57 -0.96 0.52 2.44
C PRO A 57 0.53 0.71 2.74
N TYR A 58 1.03 0.14 3.83
CA TYR A 58 2.38 0.46 4.32
C TYR A 58 3.36 -0.72 4.30
N ARG A 59 2.89 -1.96 4.16
CA ARG A 59 3.77 -3.13 4.25
C ARG A 59 4.62 -3.30 2.99
N LEU A 60 5.95 -3.34 3.17
CA LEU A 60 6.92 -3.63 2.10
C LEU A 60 7.46 -5.05 2.20
N ARG A 61 7.55 -5.59 3.43
CA ARG A 61 8.08 -6.92 3.71
C ARG A 61 7.49 -7.44 5.01
N SER A 62 7.02 -8.68 5.04
CA SER A 62 6.47 -9.28 6.27
C SER A 62 7.55 -9.91 7.15
N SER A 63 8.66 -10.37 6.53
CA SER A 63 9.84 -10.93 7.20
C SER A 63 11.07 -10.73 6.33
N ALA A 64 12.24 -11.08 6.80
CA ALA A 64 13.48 -11.02 6.01
C ALA A 64 13.42 -11.88 4.73
N ALA A 65 12.54 -12.88 4.67
CA ALA A 65 12.39 -13.81 3.54
C ALA A 65 11.22 -13.47 2.60
N MET A 66 10.31 -12.51 2.94
CA MET A 66 9.08 -12.31 2.19
C MET A 66 8.74 -10.84 1.93
N PRO A 67 8.91 -10.34 0.70
CA PRO A 67 9.52 -11.01 -0.47
C PRO A 67 11.02 -11.22 -0.31
N PRO A 68 11.58 -12.26 -0.94
CA PRO A 68 13.00 -12.63 -0.71
C PRO A 68 13.98 -11.57 -1.19
N ASN A 69 13.70 -10.95 -2.32
CA ASN A 69 14.48 -9.83 -2.86
C ASN A 69 13.54 -8.70 -3.25
N LEU A 70 13.92 -7.47 -2.94
CA LEU A 70 13.20 -6.28 -3.34
C LEU A 70 13.71 -5.77 -4.70
N ALA A 71 12.80 -5.41 -5.58
CA ALA A 71 13.15 -4.79 -6.87
C ALA A 71 13.88 -3.45 -6.66
N GLU A 72 14.70 -3.05 -7.63
CA GLU A 72 15.44 -1.79 -7.55
C GLU A 72 14.53 -0.57 -7.34
N ASN A 73 13.37 -0.57 -7.99
CA ASN A 73 12.36 0.49 -7.85
C ASN A 73 11.37 0.28 -6.69
N ASN A 74 11.61 -0.68 -5.78
CA ASN A 74 10.83 -0.79 -4.56
C ASN A 74 11.11 0.41 -3.63
N LEU A 75 10.09 0.90 -2.92
CA LEU A 75 10.21 2.04 -2.02
C LEU A 75 11.27 1.87 -0.93
N ALA A 76 11.53 0.64 -0.52
CA ALA A 76 12.60 0.36 0.42
C ALA A 76 14.00 0.73 -0.10
N ASN A 77 14.20 0.68 -1.42
CA ASN A 77 15.45 1.05 -2.06
C ASN A 77 15.49 2.51 -2.47
N THR A 78 14.33 3.07 -2.88
CA THR A 78 14.27 4.44 -3.43
C THR A 78 14.02 5.51 -2.37
N HIS A 79 13.38 5.15 -1.23
CA HIS A 79 13.01 6.08 -0.16
C HIS A 79 13.31 5.46 1.23
N PRO A 80 14.57 5.19 1.55
CA PRO A 80 14.95 4.56 2.82
C PRO A 80 14.62 5.42 4.05
N ASP A 81 14.49 6.73 3.87
CA ASP A 81 14.09 7.70 4.89
C ASP A 81 12.59 7.63 5.25
N TRP A 82 11.78 6.92 4.47
CA TRP A 82 10.35 6.70 4.75
C TRP A 82 10.07 5.45 5.56
N LEU A 83 11.09 4.69 5.93
CA LEU A 83 10.92 3.32 6.44
C LEU A 83 10.83 3.28 7.97
N CYS A 84 10.17 2.25 8.44
CA CYS A 84 10.23 1.78 9.82
C CYS A 84 10.20 0.25 9.85
N THR A 85 10.61 -0.32 10.98
CA THR A 85 10.64 -1.76 11.20
C THR A 85 9.79 -2.16 12.38
N ALA A 86 9.18 -3.35 12.31
CA ALA A 86 8.49 -3.97 13.43
C ALA A 86 8.74 -5.48 13.37
N GLY A 87 9.42 -6.03 14.37
CA GLY A 87 9.93 -7.40 14.30
C GLY A 87 10.86 -7.57 13.11
N GLU A 88 10.62 -8.58 12.28
CA GLU A 88 11.35 -8.81 11.03
C GLU A 88 10.73 -8.07 9.80
N GLY A 89 9.61 -7.40 10.02
CA GLY A 89 8.88 -6.71 8.94
C GLY A 89 9.47 -5.33 8.62
N LEU A 90 9.30 -4.91 7.36
CA LEU A 90 9.67 -3.60 6.85
C LEU A 90 8.42 -2.89 6.32
N TYR A 91 8.26 -1.65 6.74
CA TYR A 91 7.06 -0.85 6.44
C TYR A 91 7.44 0.56 6.05
N LEU A 92 6.58 1.21 5.28
CA LEU A 92 6.56 2.66 5.22
C LEU A 92 6.08 3.18 6.58
N ASN A 93 6.73 4.22 7.08
CA ASN A 93 6.35 4.84 8.34
C ASN A 93 5.08 5.69 8.15
N PRO A 94 3.97 5.36 8.82
CA PRO A 94 2.70 6.10 8.69
C PRO A 94 2.78 7.55 9.15
N ALA A 95 3.82 7.90 9.89
CA ALA A 95 4.10 9.25 10.35
C ALA A 95 4.82 10.12 9.31
N VAL A 96 5.23 9.56 8.17
CA VAL A 96 5.89 10.29 7.07
C VAL A 96 4.83 10.71 6.05
N PRO A 97 4.52 12.03 5.92
CA PRO A 97 3.46 12.50 5.01
C PRO A 97 3.68 12.11 3.56
N ALA A 98 4.93 12.13 3.08
CA ALA A 98 5.27 11.77 1.71
C ALA A 98 4.98 10.28 1.42
N ALA A 99 5.20 9.39 2.39
CA ALA A 99 4.83 7.97 2.28
C ALA A 99 3.31 7.79 2.17
N ALA A 100 2.54 8.51 2.99
CA ALA A 100 1.08 8.51 2.91
C ALA A 100 0.58 9.04 1.56
N ASP A 101 1.17 10.13 1.05
CA ASP A 101 0.81 10.70 -0.25
C ASP A 101 1.13 9.74 -1.41
N TYR A 102 2.22 8.98 -1.32
CA TYR A 102 2.54 7.94 -2.31
C TYR A 102 1.52 6.79 -2.30
N VAL A 103 1.04 6.39 -1.13
CA VAL A 103 -0.06 5.41 -1.02
C VAL A 103 -1.32 5.93 -1.71
N VAL A 104 -1.66 7.21 -1.52
CA VAL A 104 -2.81 7.85 -2.19
C VAL A 104 -2.63 7.89 -3.70
N GLN A 105 -1.42 8.20 -4.21
CA GLN A 105 -1.12 8.15 -5.64
C GLN A 105 -1.31 6.75 -6.21
N GLY A 106 -0.88 5.71 -5.49
CA GLY A 106 -1.08 4.33 -5.90
C GLY A 106 -2.54 3.91 -5.95
N VAL A 107 -3.39 4.44 -5.06
CA VAL A 107 -4.84 4.23 -5.14
C VAL A 107 -5.43 5.00 -6.32
N ALA A 108 -4.98 6.24 -6.57
CA ALA A 108 -5.42 7.03 -7.72
C ALA A 108 -5.10 6.30 -9.04
N GLU A 109 -3.87 5.80 -9.20
CA GLU A 109 -3.48 5.00 -10.36
C GLU A 109 -4.40 3.78 -10.56
N LEU A 110 -4.69 3.07 -9.48
CA LEU A 110 -5.52 1.87 -9.51
C LEU A 110 -6.95 2.18 -9.99
N VAL A 111 -7.63 3.15 -9.39
CA VAL A 111 -9.02 3.48 -9.76
C VAL A 111 -9.15 4.19 -11.11
N GLN A 112 -8.08 4.82 -11.61
CA GLN A 112 -8.06 5.43 -12.93
C GLN A 112 -7.86 4.41 -14.05
N ASN A 113 -7.13 3.33 -13.79
CA ASN A 113 -6.72 2.37 -14.82
C ASN A 113 -7.54 1.07 -14.80
N TYR A 114 -8.23 0.77 -13.69
CA TYR A 114 -8.96 -0.48 -13.50
C TYR A 114 -10.38 -0.23 -13.01
N PRO A 115 -11.39 -0.89 -13.57
CA PRO A 115 -12.78 -0.77 -13.14
C PRO A 115 -13.05 -1.58 -11.88
N VAL A 116 -12.33 -1.28 -10.79
CA VAL A 116 -12.59 -1.89 -9.48
C VAL A 116 -13.84 -1.31 -8.85
N ASP A 117 -14.63 -2.13 -8.17
CA ASP A 117 -15.89 -1.69 -7.53
C ASP A 117 -15.66 -1.02 -6.16
N GLY A 118 -14.45 -1.13 -5.62
CA GLY A 118 -14.07 -0.51 -4.37
C GLY A 118 -12.61 -0.69 -4.01
N ILE A 119 -12.16 0.08 -3.01
CA ILE A 119 -10.84 -0.05 -2.39
C ILE A 119 -11.02 -0.55 -0.96
N HIS A 120 -10.30 -1.60 -0.61
CA HIS A 120 -10.30 -2.18 0.72
C HIS A 120 -8.93 -2.03 1.39
N PHE A 121 -8.91 -1.46 2.59
CA PHE A 121 -7.79 -1.51 3.53
C PHE A 121 -8.23 -2.29 4.75
N ASP A 122 -7.39 -3.20 5.25
CA ASP A 122 -7.71 -4.02 6.42
C ASP A 122 -7.00 -3.56 7.68
N ASP A 123 -5.72 -3.89 7.84
CA ASP A 123 -4.99 -3.73 9.08
C ASP A 123 -3.56 -3.19 8.91
N TYR A 124 -2.83 -3.17 10.02
CA TYR A 124 -1.40 -2.79 10.08
C TYR A 124 -1.08 -1.42 9.48
N PHE A 125 -1.94 -0.43 9.75
CA PHE A 125 -1.59 0.96 9.44
C PHE A 125 -0.36 1.38 10.25
N TYR A 126 -0.35 1.13 11.57
CA TYR A 126 0.86 1.14 12.37
C TYR A 126 1.27 -0.30 12.67
N PRO A 127 2.48 -0.73 12.31
CA PRO A 127 2.88 -2.14 12.46
C PRO A 127 3.18 -2.52 13.90
N THR A 128 3.30 -1.54 14.80
CA THR A 128 3.61 -1.73 16.21
C THR A 128 3.11 -0.57 17.06
N THR A 129 2.93 -0.81 18.36
CA THR A 129 2.66 0.21 19.38
C THR A 129 3.92 0.82 19.97
N ASP A 130 5.11 0.29 19.63
CA ASP A 130 6.39 0.82 20.11
C ASP A 130 6.54 2.29 19.70
N ALA A 131 6.86 3.15 20.70
CA ALA A 131 7.03 4.57 20.50
C ALA A 131 8.30 4.92 19.69
N ALA A 132 9.26 4.02 19.60
CA ALA A 132 10.51 4.26 18.89
C ALA A 132 10.31 4.36 17.38
N VAL A 133 9.25 3.74 16.85
CA VAL A 133 9.02 3.60 15.38
C VAL A 133 8.85 4.95 14.66
N ASP A 134 8.33 5.95 15.34
CA ASP A 134 8.05 7.30 14.82
C ASP A 134 8.43 8.44 15.80
N ALA A 135 9.33 8.14 16.74
CA ALA A 135 9.72 9.08 17.80
C ALA A 135 10.19 10.45 17.28
N VAL A 136 10.93 10.46 16.16
CA VAL A 136 11.44 11.69 15.52
C VAL A 136 10.29 12.52 14.98
N GLN A 137 9.36 11.88 14.26
CA GLN A 137 8.19 12.54 13.66
C GLN A 137 7.22 13.03 14.74
N PHE A 138 7.02 12.23 15.80
CA PHE A 138 6.19 12.62 16.93
C PHE A 138 6.75 13.84 17.64
N ALA A 139 8.05 13.86 17.97
CA ALA A 139 8.70 15.00 18.60
C ALA A 139 8.60 16.27 17.72
N ALA A 140 8.77 16.14 16.41
CA ALA A 140 8.66 17.26 15.48
C ALA A 140 7.22 17.77 15.31
N SER A 141 6.21 16.94 15.58
CA SER A 141 4.79 17.30 15.43
C SER A 141 4.28 18.28 16.50
N GLY A 142 4.93 18.34 17.66
CA GLY A 142 4.46 19.10 18.83
C GLY A 142 3.21 18.53 19.49
N ALA A 143 2.75 17.34 19.10
CA ALA A 143 1.58 16.69 19.67
C ALA A 143 1.87 16.23 21.11
N ALA A 144 0.85 16.31 21.98
CA ALA A 144 0.99 15.93 23.39
C ALA A 144 0.72 14.45 23.66
N ASP A 145 -0.05 13.77 22.79
CA ASP A 145 -0.47 12.39 22.96
C ASP A 145 -0.14 11.57 21.70
N LEU A 146 0.75 10.61 21.85
CA LEU A 146 1.22 9.74 20.76
C LEU A 146 0.08 8.93 20.12
N ALA A 147 -0.81 8.36 20.93
CA ALA A 147 -1.88 7.51 20.43
C ALA A 147 -2.95 8.33 19.68
N VAL A 148 -3.26 9.52 20.14
CA VAL A 148 -4.16 10.45 19.45
C VAL A 148 -3.54 10.86 18.12
N TRP A 149 -2.27 11.25 18.12
CA TRP A 149 -1.55 11.70 16.94
C TRP A 149 -1.45 10.59 15.88
N ARG A 150 -1.11 9.36 16.27
CA ARG A 150 -1.07 8.21 15.35
C ARG A 150 -2.44 7.93 14.71
N ARG A 151 -3.53 8.00 15.50
CA ARG A 151 -4.89 7.86 14.94
C ARG A 151 -5.22 8.97 13.94
N GLN A 152 -4.76 10.20 14.19
CA GLN A 152 -4.94 11.31 13.26
C GLN A 152 -4.21 11.07 11.94
N ASN A 153 -2.98 10.54 11.96
CA ASN A 153 -2.23 10.17 10.75
C ASN A 153 -3.01 9.15 9.90
N VAL A 154 -3.53 8.10 10.53
CA VAL A 154 -4.34 7.07 9.83
C VAL A 154 -5.65 7.66 9.30
N THR A 155 -6.35 8.46 10.11
CA THR A 155 -7.59 9.13 9.69
C THR A 155 -7.34 10.05 8.50
N ALA A 156 -6.22 10.78 8.49
CA ALA A 156 -5.85 11.66 7.39
C ALA A 156 -5.57 10.88 6.10
N LEU A 157 -4.88 9.72 6.17
CA LEU A 157 -4.69 8.84 5.01
C LEU A 157 -6.03 8.37 4.47
N VAL A 158 -6.89 7.77 5.31
CA VAL A 158 -8.18 7.23 4.89
C VAL A 158 -9.05 8.32 4.27
N ALA A 159 -9.07 9.53 4.85
CA ALA A 159 -9.80 10.67 4.30
C ALA A 159 -9.25 11.13 2.94
N LYS A 160 -7.92 11.12 2.73
CA LYS A 160 -7.32 11.42 1.43
C LYS A 160 -7.71 10.36 0.39
N VAL A 161 -7.58 9.08 0.74
CA VAL A 161 -7.95 7.97 -0.15
C VAL A 161 -9.43 8.05 -0.53
N HIS A 162 -10.33 8.24 0.44
CA HIS A 162 -11.77 8.38 0.18
C HIS A 162 -12.07 9.52 -0.81
N ARG A 163 -11.47 10.71 -0.60
CA ARG A 163 -11.64 11.83 -1.53
C ARG A 163 -11.10 11.51 -2.93
N THR A 164 -9.96 10.84 -3.01
CA THR A 164 -9.35 10.46 -4.30
C THR A 164 -10.24 9.48 -5.06
N VAL A 165 -10.75 8.44 -4.39
CA VAL A 165 -11.67 7.45 -4.99
C VAL A 165 -12.95 8.14 -5.45
N LYS A 166 -13.59 8.97 -4.59
CA LYS A 166 -14.82 9.67 -4.92
C LYS A 166 -14.66 10.79 -5.98
N ALA A 167 -13.45 11.25 -6.24
CA ALA A 167 -13.17 12.14 -7.35
C ALA A 167 -13.06 11.41 -8.70
N ALA A 168 -12.67 10.13 -8.67
CA ALA A 168 -12.55 9.29 -9.86
C ALA A 168 -13.88 8.60 -10.20
N ASP A 169 -14.61 8.17 -9.17
CA ASP A 169 -15.93 7.50 -9.28
C ASP A 169 -16.85 8.02 -8.15
N PRO A 170 -17.73 9.01 -8.44
CA PRO A 170 -18.59 9.71 -7.47
C PRO A 170 -19.62 8.85 -6.74
#